data_8c7f873e7742563246ad785dfc3ea622
#
_entry.id   8c7f873e7742563246ad785dfc3ea622
#
_cell.length_a   1.000
_cell.length_b   1.000
_cell.length_c   1.000
_cell.angle_alpha   90.00
_cell.angle_beta   90.00
_cell.angle_gamma   90.00
#
_symmetry.space_group_name_H-M   'P 1'
#
loop_
_entity.id
_entity.type
_entity.pdbx_description
1 polymer ?
#
loop_
_entity_poly.entity_id
_entity_poly.type
_entity_poly.pdbx_seq_one_letter_code
_entity_poly.pdbx_strand_id
1 'polypeptide(L)'
;MVEAKTGPLAGIRAVTCSTAQAGTVPYMLMADLGAEVIKIETPNGGDGSRKAGVLLGDDEAISSFFETNNRGVKSVTLNLKSEEGRAILYRLVETAEVFGQNFRPSAAARNGFDYETLKKIKPSLVYASVSGYGQLGPEAELPGTDAVGQALSGIAEAYAAPGQPMRTGVVSVADESCALLTFGGLLAALIHARNTGVGQKVETSLVGSAVRLMGWTLTTTMWRNRNPITGARINGTRERPGIAACFNDSNGKPLVFQLDSRHWKQAMDALGFWDRLEERGASDLGLALESDEMKDLILG
;
A
#
# COMPACT_ATOMS: atom_id res chain seq x y z
N MET A 1 -9.32 35.32 9.49
CA MET A 1 -9.66 34.20 10.40
C MET A 1 -9.51 32.93 9.58
N VAL A 2 -8.67 31.99 9.99
CA VAL A 2 -8.60 30.68 9.34
C VAL A 2 -9.91 29.97 9.72
N GLU A 3 -10.71 29.59 8.74
CA GLU A 3 -11.91 28.78 8.98
C GLU A 3 -11.55 27.55 9.81
N ALA A 4 -12.31 27.29 10.87
CA ALA A 4 -12.11 26.12 11.69
C ALA A 4 -12.32 24.88 10.78
N LYS A 5 -11.30 24.02 10.66
CA LYS A 5 -11.43 22.77 9.93
C LYS A 5 -12.57 21.96 10.53
N THR A 6 -13.51 21.54 9.69
CA THR A 6 -14.63 20.66 10.05
C THR A 6 -14.31 19.24 9.60
N GLY A 7 -14.81 18.24 10.33
CA GLY A 7 -14.60 16.84 9.98
C GLY A 7 -14.37 15.95 11.20
N PRO A 8 -14.36 14.64 11.02
CA PRO A 8 -14.25 13.69 12.13
C PRO A 8 -12.92 13.77 12.91
N LEU A 9 -11.86 14.32 12.28
CA LEU A 9 -10.56 14.54 12.93
C LEU A 9 -10.31 16.03 13.27
N ALA A 10 -11.34 16.87 13.27
CA ALA A 10 -11.22 18.26 13.72
C ALA A 10 -10.69 18.31 15.16
N GLY A 11 -9.70 19.19 15.40
CA GLY A 11 -9.02 19.32 16.69
C GLY A 11 -7.87 18.32 16.91
N ILE A 12 -7.62 17.37 15.97
CA ILE A 12 -6.41 16.55 15.97
C ILE A 12 -5.30 17.31 15.28
N ARG A 13 -4.10 17.30 15.90
CA ARG A 13 -2.87 17.77 15.28
C ARG A 13 -1.93 16.59 15.04
N ALA A 14 -1.48 16.43 13.80
CA ALA A 14 -0.45 15.48 13.42
C ALA A 14 0.81 16.21 12.96
N VAL A 15 1.96 15.73 13.39
CA VAL A 15 3.29 16.17 12.93
C VAL A 15 3.95 15.01 12.22
N THR A 16 4.55 15.23 11.07
CA THR A 16 5.25 14.17 10.34
C THR A 16 6.52 14.68 9.70
N CYS A 17 7.55 13.85 9.65
CA CYS A 17 8.75 14.04 8.83
C CYS A 17 8.85 12.99 7.70
N SER A 18 7.74 12.33 7.39
CA SER A 18 7.66 11.32 6.33
C SER A 18 7.83 11.92 4.94
N THR A 19 8.33 11.10 4.02
CA THR A 19 8.56 11.44 2.61
C THR A 19 7.94 10.40 1.69
N ALA A 20 7.93 10.66 0.41
CA ALA A 20 7.40 9.82 -0.66
C ALA A 20 5.89 9.51 -0.49
N GLN A 21 5.43 8.28 -0.78
CA GLN A 21 4.01 7.95 -0.84
C GLN A 21 3.52 7.23 0.43
N ALA A 22 4.05 6.06 0.76
CA ALA A 22 3.59 5.27 1.91
C ALA A 22 3.64 6.03 3.24
N GLY A 23 4.64 6.92 3.38
CA GLY A 23 4.81 7.72 4.59
C GLY A 23 3.93 8.96 4.65
N THR A 24 3.46 9.51 3.52
CA THR A 24 2.77 10.82 3.47
C THR A 24 1.25 10.69 3.34
N VAL A 25 0.77 9.72 2.59
CA VAL A 25 -0.67 9.51 2.35
C VAL A 25 -1.49 9.37 3.63
N PRO A 26 -1.05 8.69 4.71
CA PRO A 26 -1.83 8.63 5.95
C PRO A 26 -2.17 10.02 6.52
N TYR A 27 -1.24 10.96 6.44
CA TYR A 27 -1.41 12.32 6.98
C TYR A 27 -2.21 13.20 6.03
N MET A 28 -2.10 12.99 4.73
CA MET A 28 -2.97 13.62 3.74
C MET A 28 -4.43 13.21 3.98
N LEU A 29 -4.71 11.92 4.20
CA LEU A 29 -6.05 11.43 4.57
C LEU A 29 -6.55 12.01 5.89
N MET A 30 -5.66 12.16 6.89
CA MET A 30 -6.02 12.85 8.13
C MET A 30 -6.39 14.32 7.88
N ALA A 31 -5.67 15.01 6.99
CA ALA A 31 -5.97 16.39 6.63
C ALA A 31 -7.32 16.53 5.91
N ASP A 32 -7.64 15.61 4.99
CA ASP A 32 -8.93 15.54 4.32
C ASP A 32 -10.09 15.35 5.32
N LEU A 33 -9.85 14.65 6.42
CA LEU A 33 -10.82 14.45 7.50
C LEU A 33 -10.82 15.55 8.57
N GLY A 34 -10.12 16.66 8.34
CA GLY A 34 -10.16 17.86 9.18
C GLY A 34 -9.03 17.97 10.21
N ALA A 35 -8.06 17.06 10.26
CA ALA A 35 -6.91 17.21 11.13
C ALA A 35 -6.00 18.38 10.68
N GLU A 36 -5.32 19.02 11.64
CA GLU A 36 -4.20 19.89 11.33
C GLU A 36 -2.95 19.06 11.14
N VAL A 37 -2.40 19.05 9.94
CA VAL A 37 -1.17 18.29 9.64
C VAL A 37 -0.03 19.25 9.37
N ILE A 38 1.10 19.04 10.06
CA ILE A 38 2.36 19.78 9.90
C ILE A 38 3.43 18.80 9.43
N LYS A 39 3.89 18.97 8.20
CA LYS A 39 5.00 18.21 7.62
C LYS A 39 6.31 18.95 7.83
N ILE A 40 7.27 18.27 8.44
CA ILE A 40 8.63 18.76 8.60
C ILE A 40 9.45 18.31 7.40
N GLU A 41 10.06 19.25 6.73
CA GLU A 41 10.89 19.01 5.55
C GLU A 41 12.34 19.48 5.79
N THR A 42 13.29 18.85 5.08
CA THR A 42 14.69 19.28 5.12
C THR A 42 14.88 20.65 4.46
N PRO A 43 15.77 21.53 4.97
CA PRO A 43 16.10 22.79 4.30
C PRO A 43 16.62 22.64 2.87
N ASN A 44 17.22 21.50 2.54
CA ASN A 44 17.85 21.23 1.27
C ASN A 44 16.86 20.60 0.27
N GLY A 45 15.88 21.39 -0.18
CA GLY A 45 14.97 21.00 -1.25
C GLY A 45 13.71 20.26 -0.82
N GLY A 46 13.49 20.08 0.48
CA GLY A 46 12.26 19.46 1.02
C GLY A 46 12.15 17.96 0.78
N ASP A 47 10.93 17.49 0.64
CA ASP A 47 10.64 16.11 0.23
C ASP A 47 11.09 15.88 -1.21
N GLY A 48 11.83 14.80 -1.46
CA GLY A 48 12.29 14.45 -2.81
C GLY A 48 11.16 14.26 -3.83
N SER A 49 9.96 13.94 -3.37
CA SER A 49 8.78 13.82 -4.22
C SER A 49 8.34 15.15 -4.87
N ARG A 50 8.80 16.29 -4.37
CA ARG A 50 8.57 17.61 -5.00
C ARG A 50 9.13 17.72 -6.43
N LYS A 51 10.10 16.85 -6.75
CA LYS A 51 10.77 16.80 -8.06
C LYS A 51 10.56 15.47 -8.78
N ALA A 52 9.68 14.62 -8.26
CA ALA A 52 9.40 13.29 -8.81
C ALA A 52 8.10 13.28 -9.62
N GLY A 53 7.98 12.29 -10.51
CA GLY A 53 6.81 12.13 -11.36
C GLY A 53 6.74 13.15 -12.50
N VAL A 54 5.54 13.37 -13.02
CA VAL A 54 5.30 14.39 -14.05
C VAL A 54 5.21 15.75 -13.38
N LEU A 55 5.98 16.69 -13.88
CA LEU A 55 5.91 18.09 -13.46
C LEU A 55 4.80 18.80 -14.23
N LEU A 56 3.99 19.55 -13.53
CA LEU A 56 2.81 20.24 -14.02
C LEU A 56 3.00 21.77 -13.97
N GLY A 57 2.21 22.49 -14.77
CA GLY A 57 2.30 23.95 -14.91
C GLY A 57 3.28 24.35 -15.99
N ASP A 58 3.14 25.59 -16.48
CA ASP A 58 3.97 26.14 -17.58
C ASP A 58 5.45 26.27 -17.17
N ASP A 59 5.72 26.37 -15.89
CA ASP A 59 7.05 26.46 -15.28
C ASP A 59 7.59 25.14 -14.72
N GLU A 60 6.85 24.03 -14.92
CA GLU A 60 7.18 22.71 -14.39
C GLU A 60 7.47 22.72 -12.85
N ALA A 61 6.79 23.59 -12.12
CA ALA A 61 7.04 23.82 -10.70
C ALA A 61 6.30 22.86 -9.77
N ILE A 62 5.26 22.19 -10.25
CA ILE A 62 4.34 21.38 -9.46
C ILE A 62 4.51 19.90 -9.79
N SER A 63 4.98 19.11 -8.83
CA SER A 63 5.04 17.66 -8.97
C SER A 63 3.66 17.03 -8.78
N SER A 64 3.17 16.30 -9.79
CA SER A 64 1.93 15.52 -9.68
C SER A 64 1.99 14.52 -8.53
N PHE A 65 3.14 13.91 -8.30
CA PHE A 65 3.36 12.96 -7.21
C PHE A 65 3.27 13.63 -5.83
N PHE A 66 3.87 14.82 -5.68
CA PHE A 66 3.81 15.55 -4.42
C PHE A 66 2.41 16.05 -4.11
N GLU A 67 1.74 16.68 -5.07
CA GLU A 67 0.39 17.24 -4.91
C GLU A 67 -0.64 16.17 -4.54
N THR A 68 -0.58 15.02 -5.21
CA THR A 68 -1.48 13.90 -4.91
C THR A 68 -1.36 13.43 -3.46
N ASN A 69 -0.14 13.42 -2.91
CA ASN A 69 0.15 12.77 -1.64
C ASN A 69 0.29 13.74 -0.45
N ASN A 70 0.21 15.06 -0.66
CA ASN A 70 0.44 16.07 0.38
C ASN A 70 -0.62 17.18 0.42
N ARG A 71 -1.78 17.02 -0.23
CA ARG A 71 -2.83 18.05 -0.19
C ARG A 71 -3.33 18.30 1.24
N GLY A 72 -3.66 19.55 1.54
CA GLY A 72 -4.17 19.95 2.84
C GLY A 72 -3.15 19.97 3.98
N VAL A 73 -1.89 19.65 3.69
CA VAL A 73 -0.79 19.57 4.67
C VAL A 73 -0.02 20.89 4.70
N LYS A 74 0.28 21.40 5.90
CA LYS A 74 1.18 22.54 6.12
C LYS A 74 2.62 22.06 6.12
N SER A 75 3.53 22.80 5.48
CA SER A 75 4.95 22.49 5.48
C SER A 75 5.73 23.46 6.38
N VAL A 76 6.72 22.93 7.08
CA VAL A 76 7.73 23.69 7.81
C VAL A 76 9.11 23.08 7.56
N THR A 77 10.09 23.95 7.33
CA THR A 77 11.46 23.52 7.07
C THR A 77 12.29 23.53 8.35
N LEU A 78 12.81 22.35 8.76
CA LEU A 78 13.67 22.20 9.93
C LEU A 78 14.88 21.31 9.63
N ASN A 79 16.04 21.73 10.13
CA ASN A 79 17.23 20.87 10.14
C ASN A 79 17.21 19.96 11.38
N LEU A 80 16.66 18.76 11.28
CA LEU A 80 16.58 17.81 12.39
C LEU A 80 17.95 17.25 12.85
N LYS A 81 19.04 17.56 12.13
CA LYS A 81 20.40 17.22 12.56
C LYS A 81 20.94 18.24 13.55
N SER A 82 20.41 19.46 13.60
CA SER A 82 20.80 20.48 14.57
C SER A 82 20.00 20.36 15.86
N GLU A 83 20.56 20.89 16.98
CA GLU A 83 19.90 20.92 18.29
C GLU A 83 18.69 21.85 18.26
N GLU A 84 18.81 23.01 17.62
CA GLU A 84 17.72 23.98 17.47
C GLU A 84 16.55 23.41 16.68
N GLY A 85 16.82 22.69 15.57
CA GLY A 85 15.80 22.04 14.78
C GLY A 85 15.06 20.96 15.56
N ARG A 86 15.77 20.15 16.35
CA ARG A 86 15.16 19.16 17.26
C ARG A 86 14.36 19.81 18.38
N ALA A 87 14.86 20.91 18.98
CA ALA A 87 14.12 21.63 19.99
C ALA A 87 12.75 22.14 19.47
N ILE A 88 12.71 22.63 18.23
CA ILE A 88 11.47 23.04 17.59
C ILE A 88 10.56 21.83 17.32
N LEU A 89 11.12 20.71 16.83
CA LEU A 89 10.37 19.45 16.68
C LEU A 89 9.70 19.03 17.99
N TYR A 90 10.44 19.03 19.11
CA TYR A 90 9.92 18.61 20.41
C TYR A 90 8.75 19.49 20.88
N ARG A 91 8.85 20.81 20.69
CA ARG A 91 7.74 21.73 20.95
C ARG A 91 6.51 21.45 20.08
N LEU A 92 6.68 21.05 18.81
CA LEU A 92 5.58 20.64 17.96
C LEU A 92 4.94 19.33 18.46
N VAL A 93 5.76 18.37 18.89
CA VAL A 93 5.31 17.07 19.43
C VAL A 93 4.52 17.25 20.74
N GLU A 94 4.91 18.17 21.63
CA GLU A 94 4.15 18.47 22.85
C GLU A 94 2.68 18.81 22.57
N THR A 95 2.41 19.43 21.43
CA THR A 95 1.06 19.86 21.02
C THR A 95 0.36 18.92 20.04
N ALA A 96 1.02 17.83 19.62
CA ALA A 96 0.49 16.89 18.64
C ALA A 96 -0.10 15.64 19.30
N GLU A 97 -1.18 15.10 18.77
CA GLU A 97 -1.71 13.77 19.11
C GLU A 97 -1.00 12.66 18.33
N VAL A 98 -0.49 12.98 17.13
CA VAL A 98 0.15 12.03 16.23
C VAL A 98 1.50 12.54 15.78
N PHE A 99 2.49 11.64 15.77
CA PHE A 99 3.77 11.85 15.08
C PHE A 99 4.03 10.70 14.12
N GLY A 100 4.60 11.00 12.95
CA GLY A 100 4.91 9.97 11.96
C GLY A 100 6.20 10.19 11.20
N GLN A 101 6.80 9.06 10.84
CA GLN A 101 8.04 9.03 10.08
C GLN A 101 8.20 7.74 9.26
N ASN A 102 9.04 7.78 8.22
CA ASN A 102 9.40 6.61 7.42
C ASN A 102 10.92 6.48 7.20
N PHE A 103 11.69 6.91 8.19
CA PHE A 103 13.14 6.70 8.23
C PHE A 103 13.47 5.29 8.71
N ARG A 104 14.68 4.84 8.40
CA ARG A 104 15.23 3.61 8.98
C ARG A 104 15.33 3.73 10.51
N PRO A 105 15.17 2.63 11.25
CA PRO A 105 15.18 2.67 12.73
C PRO A 105 16.38 3.39 13.31
N SER A 106 17.59 3.06 12.84
CA SER A 106 18.82 3.70 13.30
C SER A 106 18.88 5.20 12.98
N ALA A 107 18.29 5.63 11.86
CA ALA A 107 18.27 7.04 11.49
C ALA A 107 17.30 7.84 12.35
N ALA A 108 16.13 7.31 12.68
CA ALA A 108 15.18 7.94 13.59
C ALA A 108 15.79 8.12 14.98
N ALA A 109 16.47 7.10 15.51
CA ALA A 109 17.16 7.17 16.80
C ALA A 109 18.29 8.19 16.81
N ARG A 110 19.18 8.18 15.81
CA ARG A 110 20.30 9.15 15.71
C ARG A 110 19.82 10.60 15.63
N ASN A 111 18.67 10.83 15.04
CA ASN A 111 18.12 12.20 14.91
C ASN A 111 17.17 12.57 16.06
N GLY A 112 16.98 11.70 17.06
CA GLY A 112 16.21 12.00 18.26
C GLY A 112 14.70 12.11 18.06
N PHE A 113 14.14 11.41 17.04
CA PHE A 113 12.70 11.35 16.83
C PHE A 113 12.16 9.91 16.77
N ASP A 114 12.87 8.96 17.36
CA ASP A 114 12.35 7.62 17.61
C ASP A 114 11.24 7.62 18.69
N TYR A 115 10.48 6.52 18.74
CA TYR A 115 9.34 6.41 19.65
C TYR A 115 9.72 6.59 21.11
N GLU A 116 10.82 5.97 21.57
CA GLU A 116 11.22 6.01 22.97
C GLU A 116 11.65 7.43 23.42
N THR A 117 12.21 8.21 22.50
CA THR A 117 12.55 9.61 22.73
C THR A 117 11.29 10.48 22.80
N LEU A 118 10.39 10.38 21.81
CA LEU A 118 9.22 11.24 21.75
C LEU A 118 8.14 10.88 22.78
N LYS A 119 8.02 9.62 23.15
CA LYS A 119 7.13 9.16 24.23
C LYS A 119 7.45 9.77 25.58
N LYS A 120 8.71 10.10 25.87
CA LYS A 120 9.10 10.81 27.10
C LYS A 120 8.58 12.24 27.13
N ILE A 121 8.48 12.87 25.95
CA ILE A 121 7.97 14.24 25.81
C ILE A 121 6.44 14.22 25.91
N LYS A 122 5.78 13.27 25.23
CA LYS A 122 4.32 13.13 25.26
C LYS A 122 3.92 11.67 25.41
N PRO A 123 3.61 11.21 26.63
CA PRO A 123 3.22 9.81 26.89
C PRO A 123 1.95 9.36 26.16
N SER A 124 1.06 10.29 25.80
CA SER A 124 -0.15 10.01 25.03
C SER A 124 0.04 10.05 23.51
N LEU A 125 1.27 10.23 23.02
CA LEU A 125 1.57 10.34 21.60
C LEU A 125 1.28 9.03 20.87
N VAL A 126 0.51 9.11 19.80
CA VAL A 126 0.41 8.04 18.80
C VAL A 126 1.53 8.21 17.78
N TYR A 127 2.40 7.23 17.70
CA TYR A 127 3.60 7.30 16.86
C TYR A 127 3.51 6.29 15.72
N ALA A 128 3.59 6.73 14.47
CA ALA A 128 3.66 5.83 13.32
C ALA A 128 5.06 5.72 12.74
N SER A 129 5.44 4.49 12.43
CA SER A 129 6.69 4.16 11.73
C SER A 129 6.40 3.29 10.52
N VAL A 130 6.71 3.81 9.33
CA VAL A 130 6.62 3.10 8.06
C VAL A 130 8.00 2.71 7.60
N SER A 131 8.19 1.47 7.17
CA SER A 131 9.50 0.98 6.69
C SER A 131 9.34 0.03 5.50
N GLY A 132 10.44 -0.36 4.86
CA GLY A 132 10.42 -1.34 3.78
C GLY A 132 10.03 -2.74 4.27
N TYR A 133 10.70 -3.20 5.33
CA TYR A 133 10.68 -4.61 5.76
C TYR A 133 10.16 -4.83 7.19
N GLY A 134 9.87 -3.79 7.91
CA GLY A 134 9.57 -3.82 9.35
C GLY A 134 10.72 -3.25 10.18
N GLN A 135 10.49 -3.12 11.48
CA GLN A 135 11.45 -2.51 12.41
C GLN A 135 12.41 -3.53 13.03
N LEU A 136 12.16 -4.82 12.82
CA LEU A 136 12.91 -5.94 13.40
C LEU A 136 13.42 -6.87 12.30
N GLY A 137 14.48 -7.61 12.61
CA GLY A 137 15.08 -8.59 11.71
C GLY A 137 16.27 -8.03 10.92
N PRO A 138 16.94 -8.91 10.13
CA PRO A 138 18.18 -8.56 9.44
C PRO A 138 18.01 -7.50 8.36
N GLU A 139 16.81 -7.34 7.82
CA GLU A 139 16.50 -6.41 6.72
C GLU A 139 15.95 -5.07 7.17
N ALA A 140 15.77 -4.84 8.49
CA ALA A 140 15.15 -3.63 9.03
C ALA A 140 15.82 -2.32 8.58
N GLU A 141 17.13 -2.36 8.33
CA GLU A 141 17.94 -1.22 7.90
C GLU A 141 18.12 -1.12 6.37
N LEU A 142 17.51 -2.04 5.59
CA LEU A 142 17.58 -1.97 4.13
C LEU A 142 16.61 -0.91 3.56
N PRO A 143 16.95 -0.30 2.42
CA PRO A 143 16.04 0.60 1.73
C PRO A 143 14.90 -0.19 1.11
N GLY A 144 13.66 0.19 1.39
CA GLY A 144 12.46 -0.37 0.77
C GLY A 144 11.85 0.60 -0.24
N THR A 145 11.32 0.05 -1.33
CA THR A 145 10.50 0.77 -2.31
C THR A 145 9.27 -0.06 -2.65
N ASP A 146 8.28 0.55 -3.26
CA ASP A 146 7.07 -0.14 -3.71
C ASP A 146 7.38 -1.39 -4.56
N ALA A 147 8.27 -1.25 -5.55
CA ALA A 147 8.65 -2.37 -6.44
C ALA A 147 9.24 -3.55 -5.66
N VAL A 148 10.03 -3.29 -4.63
CA VAL A 148 10.57 -4.33 -3.73
C VAL A 148 9.44 -4.98 -2.94
N GLY A 149 8.48 -4.20 -2.43
CA GLY A 149 7.30 -4.71 -1.75
C GLY A 149 6.47 -5.63 -2.65
N GLN A 150 6.23 -5.22 -3.90
CA GLN A 150 5.54 -6.05 -4.90
C GLN A 150 6.29 -7.34 -5.24
N ALA A 151 7.61 -7.27 -5.41
CA ALA A 151 8.42 -8.45 -5.75
C ALA A 151 8.45 -9.47 -4.62
N LEU A 152 8.77 -9.04 -3.39
CA LEU A 152 8.92 -9.94 -2.24
C LEU A 152 7.60 -10.52 -1.73
N SER A 153 6.48 -9.83 -1.97
CA SER A 153 5.16 -10.36 -1.60
C SER A 153 4.60 -11.39 -2.57
N GLY A 154 5.17 -11.51 -3.78
CA GLY A 154 4.65 -12.34 -4.86
C GLY A 154 3.64 -11.63 -5.77
N ILE A 155 3.31 -10.36 -5.52
CA ILE A 155 2.41 -9.57 -6.40
C ILE A 155 2.99 -9.46 -7.81
N ALA A 156 4.29 -9.18 -7.93
CA ALA A 156 4.96 -9.03 -9.23
C ALA A 156 4.94 -10.32 -10.05
N GLU A 157 5.03 -11.47 -9.39
CA GLU A 157 4.86 -12.79 -10.03
C GLU A 157 3.42 -13.02 -10.46
N ALA A 158 2.45 -12.67 -9.61
CA ALA A 158 1.04 -12.85 -9.90
C ALA A 158 0.55 -12.00 -11.11
N TYR A 159 1.23 -10.90 -11.43
CA TYR A 159 0.95 -10.07 -12.61
C TYR A 159 1.70 -10.51 -13.88
N ALA A 160 2.64 -11.44 -13.78
CA ALA A 160 3.34 -11.94 -14.94
C ALA A 160 2.41 -12.82 -15.81
N ALA A 161 2.59 -12.81 -17.12
CA ALA A 161 1.99 -13.84 -17.97
C ALA A 161 2.74 -15.18 -17.78
N PRO A 162 2.10 -16.32 -18.01
CA PRO A 162 2.75 -17.62 -17.88
C PRO A 162 4.08 -17.67 -18.66
N GLY A 163 5.16 -18.08 -17.99
CA GLY A 163 6.50 -18.16 -18.58
C GLY A 163 7.19 -16.81 -18.87
N GLN A 164 6.61 -15.70 -18.47
CA GLN A 164 7.20 -14.37 -18.63
C GLN A 164 7.86 -13.89 -17.33
N PRO A 165 8.85 -12.97 -17.41
CA PRO A 165 9.45 -12.36 -16.24
C PRO A 165 8.42 -11.64 -15.36
N MET A 166 8.68 -11.61 -14.05
CA MET A 166 7.91 -10.80 -13.08
C MET A 166 7.70 -9.37 -13.58
N ARG A 167 6.53 -8.80 -13.27
CA ARG A 167 6.19 -7.41 -13.60
C ARG A 167 5.64 -6.71 -12.38
N THR A 168 6.20 -5.56 -12.04
CA THR A 168 5.55 -4.66 -11.08
C THR A 168 4.38 -3.94 -11.74
N GLY A 169 3.31 -3.73 -11.01
CA GLY A 169 2.20 -2.89 -11.45
C GLY A 169 2.65 -1.43 -11.61
N VAL A 170 1.95 -0.70 -12.50
CA VAL A 170 2.15 0.76 -12.68
C VAL A 170 1.70 1.52 -11.43
N VAL A 171 0.71 0.99 -10.71
CA VAL A 171 0.20 1.55 -9.47
C VAL A 171 1.06 1.06 -8.31
N SER A 172 1.46 1.96 -7.42
CA SER A 172 2.28 1.67 -6.23
C SER A 172 1.44 0.96 -5.15
N VAL A 173 1.06 -0.28 -5.40
CA VAL A 173 0.11 -1.04 -4.54
C VAL A 173 0.68 -1.36 -3.16
N ALA A 174 2.00 -1.54 -3.04
CA ALA A 174 2.65 -1.76 -1.76
C ALA A 174 2.68 -0.48 -0.91
N ASP A 175 3.00 0.66 -1.52
CA ASP A 175 2.96 1.97 -0.86
C ASP A 175 1.54 2.32 -0.40
N GLU A 176 0.54 2.22 -1.30
CA GLU A 176 -0.86 2.54 -0.99
C GLU A 176 -1.44 1.64 0.10
N SER A 177 -1.22 0.33 0.01
CA SER A 177 -1.70 -0.58 1.05
C SER A 177 -1.03 -0.31 2.40
N CYS A 178 0.26 0.00 2.40
CA CYS A 178 0.99 0.39 3.61
C CYS A 178 0.43 1.68 4.21
N ALA A 179 0.16 2.67 3.37
CA ALA A 179 -0.42 3.95 3.78
C ALA A 179 -1.81 3.76 4.41
N LEU A 180 -2.70 3.00 3.77
CA LEU A 180 -4.05 2.73 4.27
C LEU A 180 -4.04 1.93 5.58
N LEU A 181 -3.16 0.94 5.71
CA LEU A 181 -3.00 0.19 6.97
C LEU A 181 -2.41 1.08 8.07
N THR A 182 -1.46 1.96 7.75
CA THR A 182 -0.94 2.96 8.68
C THR A 182 -2.04 3.89 9.15
N PHE A 183 -2.85 4.41 8.23
CA PHE A 183 -3.96 5.29 8.54
C PHE A 183 -4.99 4.60 9.46
N GLY A 184 -5.40 3.35 9.16
CA GLY A 184 -6.28 2.57 10.02
C GLY A 184 -5.68 2.33 11.42
N GLY A 185 -4.39 2.00 11.49
CA GLY A 185 -3.66 1.84 12.74
C GLY A 185 -3.60 3.13 13.57
N LEU A 186 -3.36 4.27 12.91
CA LEU A 186 -3.38 5.59 13.56
C LEU A 186 -4.74 5.90 14.18
N LEU A 187 -5.84 5.65 13.46
CA LEU A 187 -7.20 5.88 13.99
C LEU A 187 -7.48 4.98 15.20
N ALA A 188 -7.13 3.70 15.14
CA ALA A 188 -7.29 2.79 16.27
C ALA A 188 -6.47 3.23 17.49
N ALA A 189 -5.21 3.61 17.28
CA ALA A 189 -4.34 4.09 18.35
C ALA A 189 -4.80 5.44 18.94
N LEU A 190 -5.36 6.35 18.12
CA LEU A 190 -5.97 7.59 18.60
C LEU A 190 -7.18 7.34 19.48
N ILE A 191 -8.06 6.39 19.12
CA ILE A 191 -9.19 5.99 19.96
C ILE A 191 -8.69 5.47 21.30
N HIS A 192 -7.68 4.60 21.28
CA HIS A 192 -7.07 4.09 22.52
C HIS A 192 -6.48 5.22 23.38
N ALA A 193 -5.67 6.08 22.77
CA ALA A 193 -5.04 7.18 23.48
C ALA A 193 -6.05 8.16 24.12
N ARG A 194 -7.15 8.44 23.42
CA ARG A 194 -8.23 9.28 23.96
C ARG A 194 -8.96 8.63 25.13
N ASN A 195 -9.15 7.31 25.10
CA ASN A 195 -9.86 6.60 26.16
C ASN A 195 -8.99 6.34 27.40
N THR A 196 -7.68 6.21 27.22
CA THR A 196 -6.77 5.77 28.29
C THR A 196 -5.75 6.82 28.72
N GLY A 197 -5.51 7.86 27.92
CA GLY A 197 -4.40 8.78 28.08
C GLY A 197 -3.02 8.22 27.69
N VAL A 198 -2.96 6.99 27.18
CA VAL A 198 -1.71 6.30 26.82
C VAL A 198 -1.57 6.18 25.31
N GLY A 199 -0.49 6.72 24.77
CA GLY A 199 -0.15 6.61 23.35
C GLY A 199 0.37 5.24 22.98
N GLN A 200 0.45 4.99 21.67
CA GLN A 200 0.91 3.71 21.10
C GLN A 200 1.83 3.93 19.90
N LYS A 201 2.72 2.95 19.68
CA LYS A 201 3.48 2.83 18.44
C LYS A 201 2.70 1.99 17.42
N VAL A 202 2.53 2.52 16.22
CA VAL A 202 1.97 1.84 15.04
C VAL A 202 3.11 1.58 14.08
N GLU A 203 3.35 0.33 13.75
CA GLU A 203 4.40 -0.09 12.82
C GLU A 203 3.78 -0.77 11.60
N THR A 204 4.19 -0.33 10.42
CA THR A 204 3.80 -0.93 9.14
C THR A 204 5.02 -1.07 8.23
N SER A 205 4.91 -1.97 7.26
CA SER A 205 5.98 -2.14 6.26
C SER A 205 5.41 -2.38 4.87
N LEU A 206 6.16 -1.99 3.85
CA LEU A 206 5.78 -2.20 2.45
C LEU A 206 5.57 -3.67 2.16
N VAL A 207 6.54 -4.51 2.53
CA VAL A 207 6.48 -5.96 2.31
C VAL A 207 5.31 -6.58 3.07
N GLY A 208 5.14 -6.27 4.37
CA GLY A 208 4.05 -6.82 5.18
C GLY A 208 2.68 -6.42 4.65
N SER A 209 2.53 -5.17 4.19
CA SER A 209 1.28 -4.68 3.62
C SER A 209 0.96 -5.32 2.27
N ALA A 210 1.97 -5.48 1.41
CA ALA A 210 1.82 -6.18 0.14
C ALA A 210 1.49 -7.68 0.33
N VAL A 211 2.14 -8.35 1.29
CA VAL A 211 1.79 -9.72 1.71
C VAL A 211 0.33 -9.79 2.19
N ARG A 212 -0.15 -8.79 2.94
CA ARG A 212 -1.56 -8.73 3.34
C ARG A 212 -2.51 -8.61 2.15
N LEU A 213 -2.13 -7.88 1.09
CA LEU A 213 -2.90 -7.80 -0.15
C LEU A 213 -3.01 -9.14 -0.88
N MET A 214 -1.95 -9.95 -0.87
CA MET A 214 -2.00 -11.31 -1.42
C MET A 214 -3.06 -12.19 -0.73
N GLY A 215 -3.34 -11.93 0.54
CA GLY A 215 -4.46 -12.48 1.29
C GLY A 215 -4.63 -13.98 1.12
N TRP A 216 -5.80 -14.37 0.61
CA TRP A 216 -6.15 -15.77 0.38
C TRP A 216 -5.33 -16.47 -0.72
N THR A 217 -4.78 -15.74 -1.68
CA THR A 217 -3.88 -16.30 -2.70
C THR A 217 -2.63 -16.87 -2.04
N LEU A 218 -1.99 -16.12 -1.15
CA LEU A 218 -0.84 -16.59 -0.39
C LEU A 218 -1.20 -17.79 0.49
N THR A 219 -2.31 -17.70 1.23
CA THR A 219 -2.79 -18.81 2.08
C THR A 219 -3.02 -20.09 1.26
N THR A 220 -3.64 -19.96 0.08
CA THR A 220 -3.86 -21.10 -0.81
C THR A 220 -2.56 -21.68 -1.34
N THR A 221 -1.61 -20.83 -1.73
CA THR A 221 -0.28 -21.24 -2.18
C THR A 221 0.45 -22.03 -1.10
N MET A 222 0.49 -21.51 0.12
CA MET A 222 1.13 -22.19 1.26
C MET A 222 0.46 -23.54 1.59
N TRP A 223 -0.88 -23.59 1.53
CA TRP A 223 -1.63 -24.80 1.83
C TRP A 223 -1.45 -25.90 0.77
N ARG A 224 -1.43 -25.50 -0.50
CA ARG A 224 -1.30 -26.43 -1.64
C ARG A 224 0.13 -26.72 -2.04
N ASN A 225 1.10 -25.97 -1.49
CA ASN A 225 2.54 -26.02 -1.84
C ASN A 225 2.78 -25.89 -3.37
N ARG A 226 2.03 -25.00 -4.01
CA ARG A 226 2.18 -24.67 -5.44
C ARG A 226 1.81 -23.23 -5.71
N ASN A 227 2.46 -22.60 -6.67
CA ASN A 227 2.19 -21.23 -7.08
C ASN A 227 0.76 -21.07 -7.64
N PRO A 228 0.15 -19.89 -7.48
CA PRO A 228 -1.09 -19.56 -8.15
C PRO A 228 -0.90 -19.55 -9.66
N ILE A 229 -2.01 -19.66 -10.40
CA ILE A 229 -1.99 -19.45 -11.84
C ILE A 229 -1.77 -17.96 -12.09
N THR A 230 -0.79 -17.62 -12.91
CA THR A 230 -0.54 -16.25 -13.36
C THR A 230 -1.51 -15.89 -14.49
N GLY A 231 -1.87 -14.60 -14.59
CA GLY A 231 -2.74 -14.10 -15.65
C GLY A 231 -4.24 -14.32 -15.45
N ALA A 232 -4.65 -15.20 -14.53
CA ALA A 232 -6.06 -15.42 -14.21
C ALA A 232 -6.29 -15.60 -12.72
N ARG A 233 -7.46 -15.17 -12.26
CA ARG A 233 -7.90 -15.38 -10.88
C ARG A 233 -8.86 -16.57 -10.82
N ILE A 234 -8.43 -17.65 -10.19
CA ILE A 234 -9.31 -18.77 -9.86
C ILE A 234 -10.00 -18.44 -8.53
N ASN A 235 -11.31 -18.50 -8.52
CA ASN A 235 -12.15 -18.20 -7.37
C ASN A 235 -13.28 -19.24 -7.21
N GLY A 236 -14.15 -19.03 -6.24
CA GLY A 236 -15.26 -19.95 -5.97
C GLY A 236 -14.91 -21.05 -4.98
N THR A 237 -15.78 -22.03 -4.85
CA THR A 237 -15.61 -23.23 -4.01
C THR A 237 -15.26 -24.45 -4.87
N ARG A 238 -14.94 -25.58 -4.22
CA ARG A 238 -14.72 -26.84 -4.94
C ARG A 238 -15.96 -27.27 -5.74
N GLU A 239 -17.15 -27.04 -5.18
CA GLU A 239 -18.43 -27.37 -5.82
C GLU A 239 -18.86 -26.31 -6.85
N ARG A 240 -18.30 -25.10 -6.75
CA ARG A 240 -18.59 -23.98 -7.64
C ARG A 240 -17.32 -23.21 -7.97
N PRO A 241 -16.42 -23.83 -8.72
CA PRO A 241 -15.20 -23.14 -9.16
C PRO A 241 -15.56 -22.00 -10.12
N GLY A 242 -14.71 -20.99 -10.15
CA GLY A 242 -14.86 -19.84 -11.02
C GLY A 242 -13.50 -19.33 -11.52
N ILE A 243 -13.54 -18.59 -12.60
CA ILE A 243 -12.38 -17.96 -13.22
C ILE A 243 -12.68 -16.50 -13.56
N ALA A 244 -11.69 -15.64 -13.36
CA ALA A 244 -11.71 -14.27 -13.85
C ALA A 244 -10.41 -13.99 -14.59
N ALA A 245 -10.50 -13.53 -15.83
CA ALA A 245 -9.36 -13.20 -16.67
C ALA A 245 -9.69 -12.03 -17.61
N CYS A 246 -8.65 -11.41 -18.15
CA CYS A 246 -8.78 -10.35 -19.14
C CYS A 246 -8.33 -10.88 -20.50
N PHE A 247 -9.12 -10.59 -21.53
CA PHE A 247 -8.85 -10.98 -22.93
C PHE A 247 -9.06 -9.76 -23.83
N ASN A 248 -8.65 -9.88 -25.06
CA ASN A 248 -9.06 -8.97 -26.13
C ASN A 248 -10.03 -9.70 -27.07
N ASP A 249 -11.05 -8.97 -27.55
CA ASP A 249 -11.91 -9.48 -28.63
C ASP A 249 -11.13 -9.49 -29.97
N SER A 250 -11.77 -10.03 -31.01
CA SER A 250 -11.18 -10.10 -32.35
C SER A 250 -10.82 -8.73 -32.95
N ASN A 251 -11.32 -7.63 -32.42
CA ASN A 251 -11.03 -6.26 -32.80
C ASN A 251 -9.97 -5.60 -31.90
N GLY A 252 -9.37 -6.35 -30.96
CA GLY A 252 -8.37 -5.86 -30.03
C GLY A 252 -8.95 -5.08 -28.85
N LYS A 253 -10.27 -5.10 -28.62
CA LYS A 253 -10.88 -4.41 -27.48
C LYS A 253 -10.77 -5.26 -26.21
N PRO A 254 -10.31 -4.67 -25.08
CA PRO A 254 -10.20 -5.42 -23.84
C PRO A 254 -11.59 -5.77 -23.29
N LEU A 255 -11.70 -6.99 -22.78
CA LEU A 255 -12.88 -7.48 -22.05
C LEU A 255 -12.44 -8.22 -20.78
N VAL A 256 -13.26 -8.13 -19.75
CA VAL A 256 -13.11 -8.91 -18.52
C VAL A 256 -14.07 -10.08 -18.60
N PHE A 257 -13.53 -11.27 -18.47
CA PHE A 257 -14.27 -12.50 -18.42
C PHE A 257 -14.32 -12.99 -16.98
N GLN A 258 -15.51 -13.07 -16.40
CA GLN A 258 -15.72 -13.64 -15.08
C GLN A 258 -16.83 -14.65 -15.14
N LEU A 259 -16.52 -15.90 -14.83
CA LEU A 259 -17.42 -17.03 -14.97
C LEU A 259 -17.37 -17.94 -13.75
N ASP A 260 -18.49 -18.54 -13.41
CA ASP A 260 -18.56 -19.68 -12.49
C ASP A 260 -19.02 -20.95 -13.21
N SER A 261 -18.91 -22.08 -12.54
CA SER A 261 -19.22 -23.39 -13.11
C SER A 261 -20.66 -23.53 -13.63
N ARG A 262 -21.62 -22.75 -13.15
CA ARG A 262 -23.02 -22.79 -13.59
C ARG A 262 -23.20 -22.32 -15.02
N HIS A 263 -22.32 -21.43 -15.48
CA HIS A 263 -22.39 -20.83 -16.82
C HIS A 263 -21.29 -21.35 -17.76
N TRP A 264 -20.48 -22.32 -17.29
CA TRP A 264 -19.30 -22.80 -18.01
C TRP A 264 -19.66 -23.31 -19.40
N LYS A 265 -20.58 -24.29 -19.48
CA LYS A 265 -21.03 -24.84 -20.76
C LYS A 265 -21.55 -23.75 -21.69
N GLN A 266 -22.48 -22.94 -21.22
CA GLN A 266 -23.12 -21.91 -22.02
C GLN A 266 -22.12 -20.87 -22.56
N ALA A 267 -21.12 -20.50 -21.76
CA ALA A 267 -20.08 -19.57 -22.19
C ALA A 267 -19.16 -20.22 -23.22
N MET A 268 -18.76 -21.48 -23.04
CA MET A 268 -17.89 -22.19 -23.97
C MET A 268 -18.58 -22.52 -25.28
N ASP A 269 -19.88 -22.83 -25.26
CA ASP A 269 -20.71 -22.96 -26.45
C ASP A 269 -20.73 -21.63 -27.24
N ALA A 270 -20.98 -20.51 -26.55
CA ALA A 270 -21.02 -19.18 -27.17
C ALA A 270 -19.69 -18.76 -27.80
N LEU A 271 -18.57 -19.22 -27.22
CA LEU A 271 -17.23 -18.98 -27.72
C LEU A 271 -16.75 -20.01 -28.77
N GLY A 272 -17.55 -21.06 -29.05
CA GLY A 272 -17.19 -22.11 -29.98
C GLY A 272 -16.13 -23.10 -29.49
N PHE A 273 -15.93 -23.19 -28.17
CA PHE A 273 -14.93 -24.07 -27.56
C PHE A 273 -15.47 -25.34 -26.95
N TRP A 274 -16.82 -25.48 -26.81
CA TRP A 274 -17.39 -26.56 -26.02
C TRP A 274 -17.01 -27.95 -26.52
N ASP A 275 -17.14 -28.24 -27.82
CA ASP A 275 -16.84 -29.54 -28.39
C ASP A 275 -15.39 -29.96 -28.15
N ARG A 276 -14.45 -29.00 -28.25
CA ARG A 276 -13.02 -29.25 -28.00
C ARG A 276 -12.73 -29.54 -26.51
N LEU A 277 -13.48 -28.92 -25.60
CA LEU A 277 -13.37 -29.16 -24.19
C LEU A 277 -13.98 -30.50 -23.79
N GLU A 278 -15.13 -30.85 -24.36
CA GLU A 278 -15.81 -32.14 -24.11
C GLU A 278 -14.96 -33.32 -24.59
N GLU A 279 -14.39 -33.25 -25.78
CA GLU A 279 -13.46 -34.26 -26.33
C GLU A 279 -12.23 -34.48 -25.45
N ARG A 280 -11.80 -33.47 -24.72
CA ARG A 280 -10.64 -33.52 -23.80
C ARG A 280 -11.01 -33.82 -22.35
N GLY A 281 -12.28 -34.15 -22.07
CA GLY A 281 -12.75 -34.45 -20.71
C GLY A 281 -12.84 -33.23 -19.79
N ALA A 282 -12.86 -32.01 -20.34
CA ALA A 282 -12.91 -30.74 -19.58
C ALA A 282 -14.31 -30.11 -19.58
N SER A 283 -15.34 -30.92 -19.64
CA SER A 283 -16.76 -30.51 -19.58
C SER A 283 -17.14 -29.88 -18.22
N ASP A 284 -16.32 -30.08 -17.20
CA ASP A 284 -16.45 -29.43 -15.88
C ASP A 284 -15.34 -28.43 -15.66
N LEU A 285 -15.68 -27.19 -15.26
CA LEU A 285 -14.69 -26.13 -15.02
C LEU A 285 -13.68 -26.50 -13.92
N GLY A 286 -14.11 -27.24 -12.89
CA GLY A 286 -13.22 -27.68 -11.81
C GLY A 286 -12.15 -28.64 -12.34
N LEU A 287 -12.55 -29.62 -13.15
CA LEU A 287 -11.62 -30.55 -13.80
C LEU A 287 -10.70 -29.83 -14.80
N ALA A 288 -11.24 -28.90 -15.57
CA ALA A 288 -10.47 -28.07 -16.49
C ALA A 288 -9.36 -27.27 -15.77
N LEU A 289 -9.67 -26.72 -14.61
CA LEU A 289 -8.72 -25.94 -13.81
C LEU A 289 -7.71 -26.80 -13.01
N GLU A 290 -7.85 -28.10 -12.97
CA GLU A 290 -6.88 -29.03 -12.40
C GLU A 290 -5.77 -29.43 -13.39
N SER A 291 -6.05 -29.34 -14.70
CA SER A 291 -5.11 -29.67 -15.78
C SER A 291 -4.33 -28.44 -16.25
N ASP A 292 -3.01 -28.50 -16.27
CA ASP A 292 -2.17 -27.39 -16.76
C ASP A 292 -2.36 -27.19 -18.28
N GLU A 293 -2.52 -28.28 -19.07
CA GLU A 293 -2.83 -28.21 -20.49
C GLU A 293 -4.17 -27.48 -20.76
N MET A 294 -5.16 -27.73 -19.91
CA MET A 294 -6.47 -27.06 -20.05
C MET A 294 -6.43 -25.61 -19.61
N LYS A 295 -5.61 -25.28 -18.63
CA LYS A 295 -5.38 -23.89 -18.26
C LYS A 295 -4.75 -23.11 -19.40
N ASP A 296 -3.74 -23.69 -20.07
CA ASP A 296 -3.11 -23.07 -21.23
C ASP A 296 -4.10 -22.90 -22.38
N LEU A 297 -5.01 -23.88 -22.59
CA LEU A 297 -6.05 -23.76 -23.60
C LEU A 297 -7.09 -22.66 -23.30
N ILE A 298 -7.39 -22.42 -22.02
CA ILE A 298 -8.40 -21.42 -21.58
C ILE A 298 -7.78 -20.03 -21.52
N LEU A 299 -6.50 -19.92 -21.17
CA LEU A 299 -5.82 -18.67 -20.85
C LEU A 299 -4.81 -18.22 -21.91
N GLY A 300 -4.35 -19.12 -22.79
CA GLY A 300 -3.46 -18.85 -23.92
C GLY A 300 -4.22 -18.42 -25.15
#